data_01faccfa89a524808b837ef6c9b894a8
#
_entry.id   01faccfa89a524808b837ef6c9b894a8
#
_cell.length_a   1.000
_cell.length_b   1.000
_cell.length_c   1.000
_cell.angle_alpha   90.00
_cell.angle_beta   90.00
_cell.angle_gamma   90.00
#
_symmetry.space_group_name_H-M   'P 1'
#
loop_
_entity.id
_entity.type
_entity.pdbx_description
1 polymer ?
#
loop_
_entity_poly.entity_id
_entity_poly.type
_entity_poly.pdbx_seq_one_letter_code
_entity_poly.pdbx_strand_id
1 'polypeptide(L)'
;MRQKWLELYVETGSVTKTALQCGIARSTLYRWINCEKEQGKSELSDKSKRPSRLANMKITPEIEPIILNLRETRRWGAQRIANYLLRKRIKLSAMTVWRVLKKHQVKAVVKQRKKSDYIRYSKEIPRERVQLDIMKVRNGAYQFTAIDDCTRLRTIRIYPNKKAENTIHFLGEILNTFPFPVQRIQTDWGTEFFNYDFQYELHDHFIKFRPIKPRTPHLNGKVERSQQTDKTEFWNLIDLSDKTLDLNMIGYGMAGVLQ
;
A
#
# COMPACT_ATOMS: atom_id res chain seq x y z
N MET A 1 -32.60 12.68 -25.97
CA MET A 1 -33.00 13.00 -27.38
C MET A 1 -33.90 11.93 -27.97
N ARG A 2 -33.55 10.65 -28.00
CA ARG A 2 -34.32 9.57 -28.63
C ARG A 2 -35.73 9.42 -28.07
N GLN A 3 -35.91 9.52 -26.76
CA GLN A 3 -37.23 9.50 -26.11
C GLN A 3 -38.12 10.63 -26.63
N LYS A 4 -37.60 11.86 -26.79
CA LYS A 4 -38.36 12.99 -27.34
C LYS A 4 -38.81 12.76 -28.79
N TRP A 5 -37.99 12.06 -29.59
CA TRP A 5 -38.37 11.70 -30.96
C TRP A 5 -39.56 10.72 -31.00
N LEU A 6 -39.59 9.78 -30.07
CA LEU A 6 -40.65 8.79 -29.96
C LEU A 6 -41.94 9.41 -29.37
N GLU A 7 -41.82 10.31 -28.40
CA GLU A 7 -42.93 11.09 -27.87
C GLU A 7 -43.59 11.94 -29.00
N LEU A 8 -42.76 12.67 -29.75
CA LEU A 8 -43.24 13.47 -30.87
C LEU A 8 -43.87 12.61 -32.01
N TYR A 9 -43.36 11.38 -32.20
CA TYR A 9 -43.97 10.43 -33.14
C TYR A 9 -45.33 9.97 -32.65
N VAL A 10 -45.53 9.75 -31.38
CA VAL A 10 -46.83 9.40 -30.79
C VAL A 10 -47.84 10.54 -31.00
N GLU A 11 -47.42 11.80 -30.83
CA GLU A 11 -48.26 12.99 -31.04
C GLU A 11 -48.60 13.23 -32.47
N THR A 12 -47.64 13.10 -33.40
CA THR A 12 -47.84 13.44 -34.82
C THR A 12 -48.45 12.32 -35.66
N GLY A 13 -48.35 11.07 -35.19
CA GLY A 13 -48.81 9.87 -35.90
C GLY A 13 -48.09 9.59 -37.22
N SER A 14 -47.07 10.41 -37.59
CA SER A 14 -46.43 10.35 -38.91
C SER A 14 -44.91 10.36 -38.81
N VAL A 15 -44.27 9.25 -39.21
CA VAL A 15 -42.79 9.12 -39.24
C VAL A 15 -42.15 10.20 -40.10
N THR A 16 -42.75 10.56 -41.25
CA THR A 16 -42.20 11.55 -42.18
C THR A 16 -42.18 12.95 -41.55
N LYS A 17 -43.29 13.36 -40.91
CA LYS A 17 -43.41 14.67 -40.26
C LYS A 17 -42.44 14.74 -39.05
N THR A 18 -42.43 13.72 -38.22
CA THR A 18 -41.52 13.66 -37.04
C THR A 18 -40.07 13.68 -37.47
N ALA A 19 -39.66 12.90 -38.45
CA ALA A 19 -38.28 12.87 -38.92
C ALA A 19 -37.84 14.25 -39.48
N LEU A 20 -38.69 14.93 -40.19
CA LEU A 20 -38.42 16.27 -40.70
C LEU A 20 -38.29 17.29 -39.57
N GLN A 21 -39.21 17.28 -38.59
CA GLN A 21 -39.17 18.18 -37.43
C GLN A 21 -37.97 17.94 -36.54
N CYS A 22 -37.54 16.69 -36.40
CA CYS A 22 -36.38 16.33 -35.59
C CYS A 22 -35.03 16.45 -36.32
N GLY A 23 -35.05 16.75 -37.64
CA GLY A 23 -33.81 16.84 -38.45
C GLY A 23 -33.09 15.51 -38.61
N ILE A 24 -33.78 14.38 -38.61
CA ILE A 24 -33.20 13.03 -38.68
C ILE A 24 -33.75 12.27 -39.91
N ALA A 25 -32.98 11.26 -40.33
CA ALA A 25 -33.48 10.38 -41.42
C ALA A 25 -34.65 9.52 -40.93
N ARG A 26 -35.64 9.28 -41.80
CA ARG A 26 -36.79 8.39 -41.51
C ARG A 26 -36.35 7.00 -41.06
N SER A 27 -35.31 6.45 -41.68
CA SER A 27 -34.72 5.15 -41.33
C SER A 27 -34.20 5.12 -39.86
N THR A 28 -33.66 6.23 -39.41
CA THR A 28 -33.21 6.37 -38.03
C THR A 28 -34.38 6.34 -37.05
N LEU A 29 -35.46 7.03 -37.36
CA LEU A 29 -36.65 7.04 -36.53
C LEU A 29 -37.31 5.64 -36.49
N TYR A 30 -37.46 4.99 -37.64
CA TYR A 30 -37.99 3.60 -37.72
C TYR A 30 -37.17 2.65 -36.84
N ARG A 31 -35.84 2.73 -36.90
CA ARG A 31 -34.97 1.90 -36.07
C ARG A 31 -35.25 2.07 -34.56
N TRP A 32 -35.50 3.29 -34.13
CA TRP A 32 -35.77 3.54 -32.70
C TRP A 32 -37.20 3.18 -32.30
N ILE A 33 -38.18 3.31 -33.20
CA ILE A 33 -39.55 2.81 -32.98
C ILE A 33 -39.54 1.29 -32.80
N ASN A 34 -38.84 0.57 -33.68
CA ASN A 34 -38.72 -0.88 -33.57
C ASN A 34 -37.95 -1.30 -32.29
N CYS A 35 -36.88 -0.59 -31.95
CA CYS A 35 -36.13 -0.83 -30.72
C CYS A 35 -37.01 -0.66 -29.47
N GLU A 36 -37.86 0.38 -29.41
CA GLU A 36 -38.80 0.58 -28.31
C GLU A 36 -39.85 -0.53 -28.24
N LYS A 37 -40.38 -0.96 -29.39
CA LYS A 37 -41.37 -2.06 -29.44
C LYS A 37 -40.79 -3.41 -28.98
N GLU A 38 -39.55 -3.73 -29.37
CA GLU A 38 -38.93 -5.02 -29.09
C GLU A 38 -38.27 -5.10 -27.70
N GLN A 39 -37.66 -4.03 -27.25
CA GLN A 39 -36.76 -4.03 -26.07
C GLN A 39 -37.20 -3.06 -24.96
N GLY A 40 -38.21 -2.23 -25.21
CA GLY A 40 -38.73 -1.26 -24.24
C GLY A 40 -37.91 0.03 -24.11
N LYS A 41 -38.44 0.99 -23.34
CA LYS A 41 -37.85 2.34 -23.16
C LYS A 41 -36.46 2.38 -22.52
N SER A 42 -36.10 1.38 -21.73
CA SER A 42 -34.79 1.28 -21.07
C SER A 42 -33.64 1.08 -22.06
N GLU A 43 -33.86 0.50 -23.20
CA GLU A 43 -32.86 0.19 -24.22
C GLU A 43 -32.58 1.31 -25.23
N LEU A 44 -33.20 2.47 -25.05
CA LEU A 44 -32.94 3.66 -25.89
C LEU A 44 -31.60 4.35 -25.61
N SER A 45 -30.83 3.88 -24.58
CA SER A 45 -29.50 4.35 -24.32
C SER A 45 -28.45 3.72 -25.26
N ASP A 46 -27.32 4.41 -25.44
CA ASP A 46 -26.23 3.86 -26.26
C ASP A 46 -25.62 2.63 -25.58
N LYS A 47 -25.60 1.50 -26.29
CA LYS A 47 -24.87 0.32 -25.87
C LYS A 47 -23.38 0.58 -25.93
N SER A 48 -22.64 0.00 -24.97
CA SER A 48 -21.17 0.09 -24.95
C SER A 48 -20.61 -0.43 -26.29
N LYS A 49 -19.75 0.37 -26.91
CA LYS A 49 -19.00 -0.04 -28.13
C LYS A 49 -17.73 -0.82 -27.80
N ARG A 50 -17.49 -1.09 -26.52
CA ARG A 50 -16.33 -1.84 -26.10
C ARG A 50 -16.44 -3.29 -26.54
N PRO A 51 -15.42 -3.86 -27.19
CA PRO A 51 -15.43 -5.28 -27.55
C PRO A 51 -15.63 -6.17 -26.30
N SER A 52 -16.44 -7.20 -26.43
CA SER A 52 -16.68 -8.17 -25.35
C SER A 52 -15.42 -8.98 -25.01
N ARG A 53 -14.56 -9.21 -26.01
CA ARG A 53 -13.24 -9.82 -25.86
C ARG A 53 -12.15 -8.83 -26.27
N LEU A 54 -11.21 -8.57 -25.35
CA LEU A 54 -10.02 -7.76 -25.62
C LEU A 54 -8.87 -8.73 -25.90
N ALA A 55 -8.28 -8.65 -27.09
CA ALA A 55 -7.21 -9.55 -27.55
C ALA A 55 -5.98 -9.60 -26.59
N ASN A 56 -5.70 -8.51 -25.87
CA ASN A 56 -4.55 -8.38 -24.98
C ASN A 56 -4.95 -8.25 -23.49
N MET A 57 -5.93 -9.02 -23.06
CA MET A 57 -6.36 -9.00 -21.65
C MET A 57 -5.30 -9.65 -20.76
N LYS A 58 -4.56 -8.82 -19.99
CA LYS A 58 -3.52 -9.28 -19.04
C LYS A 58 -4.09 -9.91 -17.78
N ILE A 59 -5.36 -9.66 -17.48
CA ILE A 59 -6.07 -10.22 -16.33
C ILE A 59 -6.91 -11.38 -16.81
N THR A 60 -6.51 -12.59 -16.46
CA THR A 60 -7.30 -13.79 -16.66
C THR A 60 -8.25 -14.02 -15.48
N PRO A 61 -9.33 -14.80 -15.67
CA PRO A 61 -10.22 -15.16 -14.55
C PRO A 61 -9.51 -15.81 -13.36
N GLU A 62 -8.35 -16.43 -13.58
CA GLU A 62 -7.53 -17.08 -12.56
C GLU A 62 -6.71 -16.08 -11.73
N ILE A 63 -6.24 -14.99 -12.34
CA ILE A 63 -5.38 -13.99 -11.68
C ILE A 63 -6.20 -13.05 -10.80
N GLU A 64 -7.44 -12.76 -11.17
CA GLU A 64 -8.31 -11.86 -10.43
C GLU A 64 -8.56 -12.31 -8.98
N PRO A 65 -8.91 -13.59 -8.72
CA PRO A 65 -9.04 -14.13 -7.35
C PRO A 65 -7.73 -14.06 -6.55
N ILE A 66 -6.58 -14.30 -7.19
CA ILE A 66 -5.28 -14.23 -6.51
C ILE A 66 -5.02 -12.81 -6.00
N ILE A 67 -5.32 -11.79 -6.81
CA ILE A 67 -5.18 -10.37 -6.41
C ILE A 67 -6.07 -10.07 -5.21
N LEU A 68 -7.32 -10.51 -5.23
CA LEU A 68 -8.29 -10.29 -4.16
C LEU A 68 -7.87 -11.01 -2.88
N ASN A 69 -7.46 -12.26 -2.96
CA ASN A 69 -6.97 -13.03 -1.83
C ASN A 69 -5.74 -12.38 -1.18
N LEU A 70 -4.73 -11.97 -1.97
CA LEU A 70 -3.56 -11.26 -1.46
C LEU A 70 -3.94 -9.93 -0.77
N ARG A 71 -4.97 -9.27 -1.26
CA ARG A 71 -5.48 -8.06 -0.64
C ARG A 71 -6.16 -8.34 0.68
N GLU A 72 -6.96 -9.39 0.76
CA GLU A 72 -7.77 -9.74 1.93
C GLU A 72 -6.92 -10.34 3.04
N THR A 73 -6.09 -11.33 2.73
CA THR A 73 -5.26 -12.04 3.70
C THR A 73 -4.04 -11.25 4.15
N ARG A 74 -3.39 -10.52 3.24
CA ARG A 74 -2.12 -9.81 3.50
C ARG A 74 -2.28 -8.30 3.62
N ARG A 75 -3.45 -7.75 3.32
CA ARG A 75 -3.74 -6.30 3.29
C ARG A 75 -2.76 -5.49 2.42
N TRP A 76 -2.19 -6.12 1.39
CA TRP A 76 -1.19 -5.46 0.54
C TRP A 76 -1.80 -4.43 -0.41
N GLY A 77 -1.04 -3.35 -0.67
CA GLY A 77 -1.37 -2.37 -1.70
C GLY A 77 -1.09 -2.88 -3.12
N ALA A 78 -1.62 -2.19 -4.13
CA ALA A 78 -1.51 -2.61 -5.53
C ALA A 78 -0.05 -2.79 -6.01
N GLN A 79 0.88 -1.92 -5.58
CA GLN A 79 2.29 -2.01 -5.93
C GLN A 79 2.92 -3.29 -5.37
N ARG A 80 2.66 -3.61 -4.10
CA ARG A 80 3.20 -4.79 -3.44
C ARG A 80 2.67 -6.08 -4.05
N ILE A 81 1.37 -6.11 -4.40
CA ILE A 81 0.76 -7.23 -5.11
C ILE A 81 1.40 -7.41 -6.48
N ALA A 82 1.60 -6.31 -7.25
CA ALA A 82 2.25 -6.37 -8.56
C ALA A 82 3.69 -6.91 -8.46
N ASN A 83 4.48 -6.46 -7.49
CA ASN A 83 5.84 -6.95 -7.25
C ASN A 83 5.86 -8.44 -6.85
N TYR A 84 4.91 -8.88 -6.03
CA TYR A 84 4.78 -10.29 -5.68
C TYR A 84 4.45 -11.16 -6.89
N LEU A 85 3.47 -10.73 -7.72
CA LEU A 85 3.08 -11.43 -8.94
C LEU A 85 4.23 -11.48 -9.96
N LEU A 86 5.05 -10.41 -10.04
CA LEU A 86 6.25 -10.38 -10.89
C LEU A 86 7.25 -11.48 -10.48
N ARG A 87 7.47 -11.70 -9.19
CA ARG A 87 8.31 -12.82 -8.68
C ARG A 87 7.74 -14.19 -9.04
N LYS A 88 6.42 -14.30 -9.19
CA LYS A 88 5.73 -15.50 -9.69
C LYS A 88 5.66 -15.56 -11.23
N ARG A 89 6.44 -14.74 -11.94
CA ARG A 89 6.49 -14.60 -13.41
C ARG A 89 5.20 -14.08 -14.05
N ILE A 90 4.30 -13.49 -13.26
CA ILE A 90 3.08 -12.83 -13.74
C ILE A 90 3.34 -11.32 -13.83
N LYS A 91 3.58 -10.82 -15.04
CA LYS A 91 3.96 -9.40 -15.28
C LYS A 91 2.72 -8.51 -15.36
N LEU A 92 2.37 -7.87 -14.25
CA LEU A 92 1.28 -6.89 -14.14
C LEU A 92 1.79 -5.56 -13.60
N SER A 93 1.24 -4.45 -14.11
CA SER A 93 1.52 -3.14 -13.51
C SER A 93 0.68 -2.92 -12.25
N ALA A 94 1.17 -2.10 -11.32
CA ALA A 94 0.42 -1.70 -10.14
C ALA A 94 -0.93 -1.04 -10.49
N MET A 95 -0.99 -0.29 -11.61
CA MET A 95 -2.24 0.32 -12.09
C MET A 95 -3.26 -0.74 -12.54
N THR A 96 -2.79 -1.83 -13.15
CA THR A 96 -3.67 -2.95 -13.54
C THR A 96 -4.26 -3.63 -12.31
N VAL A 97 -3.43 -3.91 -11.30
CA VAL A 97 -3.86 -4.47 -10.01
C VAL A 97 -4.86 -3.51 -9.33
N TRP A 98 -4.56 -2.21 -9.31
CA TRP A 98 -5.46 -1.21 -8.72
C TRP A 98 -6.84 -1.18 -9.40
N ARG A 99 -6.89 -1.30 -10.74
CA ARG A 99 -8.17 -1.35 -11.49
C ARG A 99 -9.00 -2.57 -11.09
N VAL A 100 -8.38 -3.73 -10.88
CA VAL A 100 -9.08 -4.92 -10.36
C VAL A 100 -9.65 -4.64 -8.97
N LEU A 101 -8.84 -4.13 -8.04
CA LEU A 101 -9.30 -3.80 -6.68
C LEU A 101 -10.44 -2.76 -6.71
N LYS A 102 -10.38 -1.77 -7.59
CA LYS A 102 -11.44 -0.77 -7.78
C LYS A 102 -12.72 -1.38 -8.36
N LYS A 103 -12.61 -2.28 -9.33
CA LYS A 103 -13.76 -3.00 -9.93
C LYS A 103 -14.55 -3.74 -8.84
N HIS A 104 -13.87 -4.37 -7.90
CA HIS A 104 -14.48 -5.08 -6.77
C HIS A 104 -14.75 -4.19 -5.54
N GLN A 105 -14.65 -2.86 -5.69
CA GLN A 105 -14.92 -1.87 -4.61
C GLN A 105 -14.17 -2.15 -3.30
N VAL A 106 -12.98 -2.76 -3.39
CA VAL A 106 -12.18 -3.11 -2.23
C VAL A 106 -11.65 -1.83 -1.55
N LYS A 107 -11.91 -1.71 -0.25
CA LYS A 107 -11.50 -0.54 0.53
C LYS A 107 -9.98 -0.33 0.50
N ALA A 108 -9.53 0.92 0.46
CA ALA A 108 -8.12 1.27 0.55
C ALA A 108 -7.54 0.83 1.91
N VAL A 109 -6.30 0.31 1.92
CA VAL A 109 -5.62 -0.10 3.17
C VAL A 109 -5.35 1.12 4.05
N VAL A 110 -4.95 2.20 3.44
CA VAL A 110 -4.60 3.45 4.13
C VAL A 110 -5.35 4.60 3.48
N LYS A 111 -5.95 5.46 4.31
CA LYS A 111 -6.58 6.70 3.84
C LYS A 111 -5.50 7.59 3.21
N GLN A 112 -5.63 7.93 1.93
CA GLN A 112 -4.68 8.82 1.28
C GLN A 112 -4.66 10.17 2.00
N ARG A 113 -3.51 10.54 2.56
CA ARG A 113 -3.27 11.91 3.02
C ARG A 113 -2.95 12.77 1.80
N LYS A 114 -3.40 14.01 1.78
CA LYS A 114 -2.99 14.99 0.77
C LYS A 114 -1.47 15.11 0.82
N LYS A 115 -0.81 15.08 -0.33
CA LYS A 115 0.61 15.40 -0.45
C LYS A 115 0.78 16.87 -0.03
N SER A 116 1.22 17.12 1.18
CA SER A 116 1.90 18.36 1.51
C SER A 116 3.34 18.24 0.97
N ASP A 117 3.96 19.38 0.69
CA ASP A 117 5.33 19.46 0.14
C ASP A 117 6.36 18.82 1.09
N TYR A 118 6.47 17.49 1.05
CA TYR A 118 7.49 16.78 1.80
C TYR A 118 8.79 16.78 1.02
N ILE A 119 9.74 17.57 1.48
CA ILE A 119 11.15 17.40 1.08
C ILE A 119 11.56 16.00 1.52
N ARG A 120 11.88 15.12 0.58
CA ARG A 120 12.40 13.78 0.88
C ARG A 120 13.76 13.92 1.55
N TYR A 121 13.77 13.67 2.85
CA TYR A 121 15.00 13.61 3.61
C TYR A 121 15.56 12.18 3.51
N SER A 122 16.51 11.96 2.63
CA SER A 122 17.17 10.67 2.43
C SER A 122 18.67 10.87 2.30
N LYS A 123 19.46 9.94 2.86
CA LYS A 123 20.89 9.87 2.62
C LYS A 123 21.16 9.13 1.32
N GLU A 124 22.21 9.54 0.61
CA GLU A 124 22.59 8.96 -0.67
C GLU A 124 23.50 7.74 -0.50
N ILE A 125 24.24 7.72 0.61
CA ILE A 125 25.24 6.67 0.88
C ILE A 125 24.67 5.70 1.93
N PRO A 126 24.66 4.37 1.66
CA PRO A 126 24.39 3.36 2.67
C PRO A 126 25.26 3.56 3.92
N ARG A 127 24.84 3.10 5.08
CA ARG A 127 25.60 3.22 6.34
C ARG A 127 25.68 4.62 6.97
N GLU A 128 25.49 5.68 6.20
CA GLU A 128 25.67 7.05 6.71
C GLU A 128 24.72 7.36 7.88
N ARG A 129 23.52 6.77 7.86
CA ARG A 129 22.54 6.96 8.92
C ARG A 129 21.57 5.80 9.02
N VAL A 130 21.52 5.20 10.19
CA VAL A 130 20.52 4.20 10.58
C VAL A 130 19.53 4.84 11.56
N GLN A 131 18.26 4.77 11.26
CA GLN A 131 17.18 5.21 12.16
C GLN A 131 16.76 4.04 13.04
N LEU A 132 16.69 4.27 14.35
CA LEU A 132 16.31 3.27 15.34
C LEU A 132 15.13 3.78 16.16
N ASP A 133 14.15 2.90 16.39
CA ASP A 133 12.95 3.22 17.17
C ASP A 133 12.35 1.97 17.78
N ILE A 134 11.59 2.14 18.87
CA ILE A 134 10.97 1.06 19.64
C ILE A 134 9.46 1.24 19.67
N MET A 135 8.74 0.23 19.21
CA MET A 135 7.29 0.19 19.26
C MET A 135 6.80 -0.86 20.24
N LYS A 136 5.82 -0.51 21.07
CA LYS A 136 5.13 -1.49 21.91
C LYS A 136 4.16 -2.32 21.08
N VAL A 137 4.33 -3.63 21.08
CA VAL A 137 3.45 -4.58 20.40
C VAL A 137 2.33 -5.03 21.36
N ARG A 138 2.71 -5.51 22.54
CA ARG A 138 1.81 -5.86 23.65
C ARG A 138 2.54 -5.65 24.99
N ASN A 139 1.88 -5.91 26.10
CA ASN A 139 2.55 -5.92 27.40
C ASN A 139 3.61 -7.03 27.42
N GLY A 140 4.84 -6.67 27.77
CA GLY A 140 5.98 -7.58 27.76
C GLY A 140 6.53 -7.93 26.36
N ALA A 141 6.18 -7.15 25.33
CA ALA A 141 6.74 -7.31 23.99
C ALA A 141 6.92 -5.96 23.29
N TYR A 142 8.15 -5.63 22.97
CA TYR A 142 8.57 -4.40 22.32
C TYR A 142 9.33 -4.73 21.05
N GLN A 143 8.90 -4.18 19.95
CA GLN A 143 9.58 -4.30 18.67
C GLN A 143 10.64 -3.21 18.54
N PHE A 144 11.88 -3.62 18.47
CA PHE A 144 13.02 -2.78 18.12
C PHE A 144 13.22 -2.83 16.62
N THR A 145 13.30 -1.70 16.00
CA THR A 145 13.45 -1.59 14.55
C THR A 145 14.58 -0.64 14.21
N ALA A 146 15.52 -1.12 13.42
CA ALA A 146 16.58 -0.32 12.82
C ALA A 146 16.42 -0.33 11.30
N ILE A 147 16.53 0.82 10.66
CA ILE A 147 16.43 0.94 9.20
C ILE A 147 17.52 1.87 8.64
N ASP A 148 18.26 1.37 7.66
CA ASP A 148 19.19 2.23 6.92
C ASP A 148 18.46 3.24 6.05
N ASP A 149 18.88 4.48 6.14
CA ASP A 149 18.20 5.60 5.50
C ASP A 149 18.30 5.59 3.98
N CYS A 150 19.35 4.99 3.43
CA CYS A 150 19.59 4.89 1.98
C CYS A 150 18.92 3.64 1.40
N THR A 151 19.33 2.46 1.83
CA THR A 151 18.95 1.17 1.25
C THR A 151 17.57 0.68 1.67
N ARG A 152 17.05 1.16 2.80
CA ARG A 152 15.86 0.62 3.47
C ARG A 152 16.03 -0.78 4.03
N LEU A 153 17.25 -1.29 4.06
CA LEU A 153 17.55 -2.51 4.79
C LEU A 153 17.17 -2.32 6.26
N ARG A 154 16.47 -3.28 6.83
CA ARG A 154 16.01 -3.20 8.19
C ARG A 154 16.31 -4.46 8.99
N THR A 155 16.53 -4.27 10.26
CA THR A 155 16.62 -5.33 11.28
C THR A 155 15.51 -5.12 12.29
N ILE A 156 14.85 -6.19 12.68
CA ILE A 156 13.78 -6.20 13.69
C ILE A 156 14.09 -7.27 14.72
N ARG A 157 13.87 -6.93 16.00
CA ARG A 157 13.88 -7.89 17.11
C ARG A 157 12.78 -7.55 18.10
N ILE A 158 12.31 -8.56 18.80
CA ILE A 158 11.30 -8.40 19.85
C ILE A 158 11.96 -8.66 21.20
N TYR A 159 11.75 -7.75 22.12
CA TYR A 159 12.28 -7.86 23.50
C TYR A 159 11.15 -7.72 24.53
N PRO A 160 11.31 -8.30 25.72
CA PRO A 160 10.28 -8.24 26.76
C PRO A 160 10.13 -6.85 27.38
N ASN A 161 11.14 -6.02 27.27
CA ASN A 161 11.16 -4.65 27.79
C ASN A 161 12.12 -3.78 26.97
N LYS A 162 12.15 -2.48 27.26
CA LYS A 162 13.02 -1.50 26.60
C LYS A 162 14.16 -1.01 27.52
N LYS A 163 14.77 -1.93 28.28
CA LYS A 163 15.95 -1.62 29.08
C LYS A 163 17.20 -1.46 28.22
N ALA A 164 18.22 -0.81 28.78
CA ALA A 164 19.51 -0.58 28.15
C ALA A 164 20.18 -1.86 27.62
N GLU A 165 20.12 -2.96 28.40
CA GLU A 165 20.67 -4.27 28.02
C GLU A 165 20.12 -4.74 26.66
N ASN A 166 18.79 -4.62 26.46
CA ASN A 166 18.15 -5.02 25.20
C ASN A 166 18.51 -4.07 24.05
N THR A 167 18.72 -2.79 24.34
CA THR A 167 19.15 -1.81 23.34
C THR A 167 20.59 -2.09 22.87
N ILE A 168 21.47 -2.45 23.79
CA ILE A 168 22.86 -2.87 23.50
C ILE A 168 22.87 -4.18 22.72
N HIS A 169 22.12 -5.19 23.17
CA HIS A 169 21.98 -6.44 22.41
C HIS A 169 21.49 -6.19 21.00
N PHE A 170 20.49 -5.31 20.84
CA PHE A 170 19.97 -4.95 19.52
C PHE A 170 21.00 -4.23 18.66
N LEU A 171 21.87 -3.41 19.24
CA LEU A 171 23.00 -2.82 18.52
C LEU A 171 23.92 -3.90 17.93
N GLY A 172 24.27 -4.92 18.70
CA GLY A 172 25.03 -6.07 18.21
C GLY A 172 24.35 -6.77 17.04
N GLU A 173 23.01 -6.96 17.10
CA GLU A 173 22.22 -7.52 16.00
C GLU A 173 22.26 -6.65 14.73
N ILE A 174 22.22 -5.33 14.86
CA ILE A 174 22.37 -4.39 13.73
C ILE A 174 23.74 -4.56 13.08
N LEU A 175 24.80 -4.57 13.87
CA LEU A 175 26.18 -4.69 13.38
C LEU A 175 26.42 -6.03 12.69
N ASN A 176 25.80 -7.11 13.14
CA ASN A 176 25.90 -8.44 12.54
C ASN A 176 25.06 -8.59 11.26
N THR A 177 23.91 -7.89 11.19
CA THR A 177 22.96 -8.06 10.09
C THR A 177 23.26 -7.16 8.90
N PHE A 178 23.76 -5.94 9.14
CA PHE A 178 24.03 -5.00 8.06
C PHE A 178 25.34 -5.35 7.37
N PRO A 179 25.36 -5.46 6.02
CA PRO A 179 26.56 -5.84 5.26
C PRO A 179 27.56 -4.66 5.10
N PHE A 180 27.42 -3.62 5.90
CA PHE A 180 28.25 -2.43 5.89
C PHE A 180 28.40 -1.85 7.29
N PRO A 181 29.53 -1.17 7.60
CA PRO A 181 29.71 -0.55 8.90
C PRO A 181 28.76 0.64 9.09
N VAL A 182 28.09 0.70 10.24
CA VAL A 182 27.17 1.80 10.56
C VAL A 182 27.99 3.01 11.04
N GLN A 183 27.79 4.18 10.42
CA GLN A 183 28.51 5.40 10.81
C GLN A 183 27.76 6.23 11.85
N ARG A 184 26.42 6.19 11.82
CA ARG A 184 25.59 7.01 12.68
C ARG A 184 24.27 6.34 12.99
N ILE A 185 23.88 6.38 14.25
CA ILE A 185 22.56 5.97 14.73
C ILE A 185 21.77 7.21 15.11
N GLN A 186 20.55 7.29 14.59
CA GLN A 186 19.57 8.34 14.88
C GLN A 186 18.38 7.75 15.59
N THR A 187 18.04 8.32 16.76
CA THR A 187 16.91 7.88 17.59
C THR A 187 16.04 9.08 17.97
N ASP A 188 14.89 8.83 18.53
CA ASP A 188 14.16 9.84 19.32
C ASP A 188 14.85 10.10 20.69
N TRP A 189 14.14 10.83 21.56
CA TRP A 189 14.61 11.15 22.93
C TRP A 189 14.20 10.10 23.97
N GLY A 190 14.04 8.85 23.57
CA GLY A 190 13.73 7.77 24.49
C GLY A 190 14.83 7.57 25.54
N THR A 191 14.47 7.38 26.80
CA THR A 191 15.40 7.16 27.90
C THR A 191 16.25 5.92 27.71
N GLU A 192 15.76 4.95 26.97
CA GLU A 192 16.44 3.72 26.57
C GLU A 192 17.68 3.96 25.71
N PHE A 193 17.74 5.08 24.99
CA PHE A 193 18.87 5.49 24.15
C PHE A 193 19.81 6.49 24.84
N PHE A 194 19.32 7.16 25.89
CA PHE A 194 20.08 8.17 26.64
C PHE A 194 20.71 7.62 27.90
N ASN A 195 21.07 6.33 27.92
CA ASN A 195 21.87 5.74 29.01
C ASN A 195 23.34 5.72 28.63
N TYR A 196 24.21 5.70 29.66
CA TYR A 196 25.66 5.71 29.48
C TYR A 196 26.16 4.45 28.78
N ASP A 197 25.62 3.28 29.11
CA ASP A 197 26.09 1.99 28.59
C ASP A 197 25.85 1.92 27.05
N PHE A 198 24.71 2.32 26.59
CA PHE A 198 24.41 2.34 25.15
C PHE A 198 25.28 3.36 24.40
N GLN A 199 25.49 4.55 24.98
CA GLN A 199 26.34 5.57 24.34
C GLN A 199 27.82 5.17 24.39
N TYR A 200 28.25 4.49 25.43
CA TYR A 200 29.62 3.94 25.55
C TYR A 200 29.83 2.89 24.44
N GLU A 201 28.91 1.95 24.28
CA GLU A 201 28.96 0.93 23.23
C GLU A 201 29.00 1.53 21.81
N LEU A 202 28.21 2.57 21.56
CA LEU A 202 28.28 3.30 20.29
C LEU A 202 29.65 3.95 20.07
N HIS A 203 30.23 4.52 21.13
CA HIS A 203 31.55 5.14 21.06
C HIS A 203 32.67 4.10 20.79
N ASP A 204 32.60 2.93 21.44
CA ASP A 204 33.55 1.84 21.24
C ASP A 204 33.54 1.33 19.79
N HIS A 205 32.37 1.28 19.19
CA HIS A 205 32.19 0.95 17.76
C HIS A 205 32.39 2.13 16.79
N PHE A 206 32.85 3.29 17.24
CA PHE A 206 33.03 4.52 16.45
C PHE A 206 31.76 5.02 15.76
N ILE A 207 30.59 4.73 16.32
CA ILE A 207 29.29 5.11 15.79
C ILE A 207 28.84 6.44 16.40
N LYS A 208 28.50 7.41 15.56
CA LYS A 208 28.01 8.72 16.02
C LYS A 208 26.57 8.61 16.48
N PHE A 209 26.29 8.94 17.75
CA PHE A 209 24.93 9.08 18.25
C PHE A 209 24.34 10.43 17.84
N ARG A 210 23.12 10.42 17.28
CA ARG A 210 22.41 11.63 16.85
C ARG A 210 20.94 11.57 17.21
N PRO A 211 20.51 12.10 18.35
CA PRO A 211 19.10 12.25 18.62
C PRO A 211 18.44 13.25 17.65
N ILE A 212 17.21 13.01 17.28
CA ILE A 212 16.43 13.96 16.46
C ILE A 212 16.19 15.23 17.26
N LYS A 213 16.09 16.37 16.56
CA LYS A 213 15.73 17.62 17.23
C LYS A 213 14.31 17.52 17.83
N PRO A 214 14.08 18.05 19.02
CA PRO A 214 12.73 18.12 19.59
C PRO A 214 11.73 18.72 18.60
N ARG A 215 10.51 18.20 18.57
CA ARG A 215 9.42 18.64 17.67
C ARG A 215 9.69 18.48 16.16
N THR A 216 10.60 17.55 15.79
CA THR A 216 10.89 17.25 14.37
C THR A 216 10.67 15.76 14.05
N PRO A 217 9.44 15.21 14.23
CA PRO A 217 9.16 13.79 14.07
C PRO A 217 9.43 13.29 12.64
N HIS A 218 9.37 14.17 11.64
CA HIS A 218 9.65 13.81 10.26
C HIS A 218 11.07 13.27 10.03
N LEU A 219 12.01 13.55 10.92
CA LEU A 219 13.37 13.02 10.84
C LEU A 219 13.47 11.54 11.15
N ASN A 220 12.50 10.96 11.91
CA ASN A 220 12.41 9.52 12.20
C ASN A 220 11.33 8.82 11.38
N GLY A 221 10.75 9.52 10.42
CA GLY A 221 9.58 9.07 9.66
C GLY A 221 9.76 7.79 8.85
N LYS A 222 10.99 7.32 8.62
CA LYS A 222 11.24 6.06 7.89
C LYS A 222 11.02 4.85 8.78
N VAL A 223 11.58 4.88 9.98
CA VAL A 223 11.38 3.80 10.95
C VAL A 223 9.94 3.79 11.44
N GLU A 224 9.33 4.95 11.72
CA GLU A 224 7.92 5.06 12.09
C GLU A 224 6.99 4.49 11.02
N ARG A 225 7.25 4.81 9.74
CA ARG A 225 6.50 4.25 8.62
C ARG A 225 6.68 2.74 8.49
N SER A 226 7.88 2.23 8.73
CA SER A 226 8.16 0.80 8.76
C SER A 226 7.32 0.11 9.84
N GLN A 227 7.35 0.63 11.05
CA GLN A 227 6.57 0.10 12.18
C GLN A 227 5.06 0.21 11.91
N GLN A 228 4.58 1.28 11.29
CA GLN A 228 3.18 1.40 10.89
C GLN A 228 2.79 0.33 9.87
N THR A 229 3.67 -0.03 8.94
CA THR A 229 3.46 -1.14 8.01
C THR A 229 3.37 -2.46 8.77
N ASP A 230 4.30 -2.72 9.69
CA ASP A 230 4.29 -3.93 10.51
C ASP A 230 3.01 -4.03 11.34
N LYS A 231 2.58 -2.93 11.94
CA LYS A 231 1.33 -2.87 12.69
C LYS A 231 0.11 -3.20 11.85
N THR A 232 0.02 -2.63 10.64
CA THR A 232 -1.19 -2.78 9.79
C THR A 232 -1.22 -4.08 9.01
N GLU A 233 -0.07 -4.60 8.59
CA GLU A 233 0.02 -5.74 7.69
C GLU A 233 0.38 -7.04 8.41
N PHE A 234 0.77 -6.95 9.67
CA PHE A 234 1.18 -8.10 10.46
C PHE A 234 0.55 -8.12 11.86
N TRP A 235 0.89 -7.19 12.76
CA TRP A 235 0.45 -7.27 14.15
C TRP A 235 -1.08 -7.22 14.32
N ASN A 236 -1.79 -6.47 13.48
CA ASN A 236 -3.26 -6.42 13.50
C ASN A 236 -3.93 -7.69 12.93
N LEU A 237 -3.17 -8.63 12.39
CA LEU A 237 -3.68 -9.89 11.83
C LEU A 237 -3.47 -11.07 12.77
N ILE A 238 -2.68 -10.90 13.83
CA ILE A 238 -2.32 -11.95 14.78
C ILE A 238 -3.11 -11.72 16.07
N ASP A 239 -3.56 -12.79 16.68
CA ASP A 239 -4.11 -12.74 18.04
C ASP A 239 -2.94 -12.56 19.03
N LEU A 240 -2.72 -11.32 19.44
CA LEU A 240 -1.68 -10.97 20.40
C LEU A 240 -1.99 -11.43 21.84
N SER A 241 -3.17 -11.95 22.12
CA SER A 241 -3.52 -12.55 23.42
C SER A 241 -2.94 -13.95 23.59
N ASP A 242 -2.62 -14.63 22.50
CA ASP A 242 -1.98 -15.94 22.52
C ASP A 242 -0.55 -15.84 23.08
N LYS A 243 -0.35 -16.45 24.26
CA LYS A 243 0.95 -16.47 24.96
C LYS A 243 1.93 -17.51 24.38
N THR A 244 1.48 -18.43 23.56
CA THR A 244 2.31 -19.47 22.95
C THR A 244 3.11 -18.96 21.75
N LEU A 245 2.78 -17.77 21.23
CA LEU A 245 3.46 -17.16 20.10
C LEU A 245 4.92 -16.83 20.45
N ASP A 246 5.87 -17.46 19.75
CA ASP A 246 7.27 -17.07 19.80
C ASP A 246 7.51 -15.78 18.99
N LEU A 247 7.37 -14.65 19.67
CA LEU A 247 7.53 -13.34 19.09
C LEU A 247 8.96 -13.08 18.59
N ASN A 248 9.98 -13.75 19.16
CA ASN A 248 11.36 -13.60 18.72
C ASN A 248 11.54 -14.20 17.32
N MET A 249 11.07 -15.43 17.10
CA MET A 249 11.09 -16.06 15.78
C MET A 249 10.36 -15.22 14.73
N ILE A 250 9.23 -14.63 15.12
CA ILE A 250 8.48 -13.70 14.28
C ILE A 250 9.32 -12.48 13.91
N GLY A 251 10.01 -11.86 14.88
CA GLY A 251 10.88 -10.71 14.64
C GLY A 251 11.99 -11.00 13.64
N TYR A 252 12.61 -12.18 13.68
CA TYR A 252 13.59 -12.62 12.68
C TYR A 252 12.98 -12.72 11.26
N GLY A 253 11.79 -13.29 11.14
CA GLY A 253 11.11 -13.45 9.86
C GLY A 253 10.64 -12.11 9.22
N MET A 254 10.48 -11.05 10.02
CA MET A 254 10.07 -9.73 9.54
C MET A 254 11.22 -8.85 9.05
N ALA A 255 12.47 -9.21 9.36
CA ALA A 255 13.65 -8.45 8.93
C ALA A 255 13.81 -8.51 7.40
N GLY A 256 14.52 -7.55 6.82
CA GLY A 256 14.81 -7.49 5.39
C GLY A 256 14.62 -6.10 4.78
N VAL A 257 14.53 -6.03 3.46
CA VAL A 257 14.35 -4.76 2.73
C VAL A 257 12.86 -4.42 2.59
N LEU A 258 12.48 -3.24 3.04
CA LEU A 258 11.17 -2.67 2.74
C LEU A 258 11.13 -2.26 1.26
N GLN A 259 10.28 -2.90 0.50
CA GLN A 259 9.99 -2.57 -0.91
C GLN A 259 8.80 -1.64 -1.06
#